data_381f9c12964b4cc75d37c68ea6d8d784
#
_entry.id   381f9c12964b4cc75d37c68ea6d8d784
#
_cell.length_a   1.000
_cell.length_b   1.000
_cell.length_c   1.000
_cell.angle_alpha   90.00
_cell.angle_beta   90.00
_cell.angle_gamma   90.00
#
_symmetry.space_group_name_H-M   'P 1'
#
loop_
_entity.id
_entity.type
_entity.pdbx_description
1 polymer ?
#
loop_
_entity_poly.entity_id
_entity_poly.type
_entity_poly.pdbx_seq_one_letter_code
_entity_poly.pdbx_strand_id
1 'polypeptide(L)'
;LAARQAAEAAAKAAARAAGTAIAAERSKRNKRCAELYREKSEAKKEARGSSCRDMIIPECPTQSECNAFNDRYEKMKRFAEARKAYDDECHQGGDKGHQEQSKGWNEGAQNCKNKYDECIANTK
;
A
#
# COMPACT_ATOMS: atom_id res chain seq x y z
N LEU A 1 -45.69 14.87 32.51
CA LEU A 1 -45.75 13.77 31.53
C LEU A 1 -45.32 14.22 30.12
N ALA A 2 -45.83 15.36 29.62
CA ALA A 2 -45.51 15.86 28.28
C ALA A 2 -43.99 16.19 28.12
N ALA A 3 -43.38 16.83 29.13
CA ALA A 3 -41.97 17.15 29.12
C ALA A 3 -41.04 15.89 29.10
N ARG A 4 -41.44 14.86 29.83
CA ARG A 4 -40.71 13.59 29.84
C ARG A 4 -40.79 12.87 28.51
N GLN A 5 -41.98 12.86 27.89
CA GLN A 5 -42.16 12.25 26.55
C GLN A 5 -41.34 12.98 25.48
N ALA A 6 -41.31 14.31 25.51
CA ALA A 6 -40.51 15.12 24.60
C ALA A 6 -38.99 14.83 24.77
N ALA A 7 -38.52 14.71 26.02
CA ALA A 7 -37.12 14.37 26.28
C ALA A 7 -36.76 12.97 25.78
N GLU A 8 -37.63 11.99 25.95
CA GLU A 8 -37.40 10.62 25.43
C GLU A 8 -37.37 10.60 23.90
N ALA A 9 -38.27 11.33 23.24
CA ALA A 9 -38.27 11.45 21.78
C ALA A 9 -37.01 12.12 21.25
N ALA A 10 -36.53 13.17 21.90
CA ALA A 10 -35.29 13.84 21.54
C ALA A 10 -34.07 12.92 21.70
N ALA A 11 -34.02 12.13 22.79
CA ALA A 11 -32.92 11.17 23.01
C ALA A 11 -32.91 10.07 21.95
N LYS A 12 -34.06 9.55 21.55
CA LYS A 12 -34.19 8.57 20.46
C LYS A 12 -33.76 9.14 19.12
N ALA A 13 -34.12 10.36 18.79
CA ALA A 13 -33.73 11.04 17.56
C ALA A 13 -32.21 11.25 17.52
N ALA A 14 -31.59 11.66 18.62
CA ALA A 14 -30.13 11.82 18.73
C ALA A 14 -29.40 10.47 18.54
N ALA A 15 -29.90 9.40 19.14
CA ALA A 15 -29.35 8.06 18.99
C ALA A 15 -29.42 7.56 17.55
N ARG A 16 -30.52 7.82 16.84
CA ARG A 16 -30.68 7.48 15.41
C ARG A 16 -29.71 8.27 14.54
N ALA A 17 -29.53 9.56 14.77
CA ALA A 17 -28.61 10.41 14.03
C ALA A 17 -27.15 9.94 14.22
N ALA A 18 -26.73 9.61 15.44
CA ALA A 18 -25.42 9.06 15.75
C ALA A 18 -25.19 7.71 15.05
N GLY A 19 -26.19 6.80 15.07
CA GLY A 19 -26.11 5.51 14.38
C GLY A 19 -25.98 5.66 12.88
N THR A 20 -26.71 6.62 12.26
CA THR A 20 -26.62 6.92 10.82
C THR A 20 -25.22 7.47 10.46
N ALA A 21 -24.66 8.36 11.27
CA ALA A 21 -23.33 8.91 11.06
C ALA A 21 -22.25 7.82 11.12
N ILE A 22 -22.33 6.91 12.09
CA ILE A 22 -21.40 5.77 12.21
C ILE A 22 -21.52 4.86 11.00
N ALA A 23 -22.73 4.56 10.53
CA ALA A 23 -22.94 3.73 9.34
C ALA A 23 -22.37 4.38 8.08
N ALA A 24 -22.51 5.70 7.91
CA ALA A 24 -21.94 6.45 6.80
C ALA A 24 -20.41 6.42 6.82
N GLU A 25 -19.79 6.58 7.98
CA GLU A 25 -18.35 6.48 8.13
C GLU A 25 -17.81 5.07 7.80
N ARG A 26 -18.51 4.02 8.26
CA ARG A 26 -18.17 2.64 7.91
C ARG A 26 -18.26 2.39 6.42
N SER A 27 -19.29 2.91 5.76
CA SER A 27 -19.46 2.76 4.31
C SER A 27 -18.32 3.42 3.56
N LYS A 28 -17.92 4.63 3.92
CA LYS A 28 -16.76 5.32 3.33
C LYS A 28 -15.47 4.54 3.54
N ARG A 29 -15.24 4.05 4.75
CA ARG A 29 -14.06 3.27 5.09
C ARG A 29 -14.01 1.96 4.30
N ASN A 30 -15.13 1.27 4.16
CA ASN A 30 -15.21 0.04 3.38
C ASN A 30 -14.90 0.27 1.90
N LYS A 31 -15.41 1.37 1.31
CA LYS A 31 -15.08 1.75 -0.06
C LYS A 31 -13.58 2.02 -0.23
N ARG A 32 -12.99 2.77 0.69
CA ARG A 32 -11.57 3.10 0.63
C ARG A 32 -10.70 1.85 0.78
N CYS A 33 -11.05 0.95 1.70
CA CYS A 33 -10.32 -0.30 1.85
C CYS A 33 -10.44 -1.21 0.62
N ALA A 34 -11.60 -1.23 -0.05
CA ALA A 34 -11.77 -1.96 -1.32
C ALA A 34 -10.88 -1.37 -2.43
N GLU A 35 -10.80 -0.05 -2.53
CA GLU A 35 -9.93 0.64 -3.49
C GLU A 35 -8.46 0.35 -3.22
N LEU A 36 -8.03 0.45 -1.95
CA LEU A 36 -6.65 0.16 -1.54
C LEU A 36 -6.28 -1.31 -1.77
N TYR A 37 -7.21 -2.22 -1.52
CA TYR A 37 -6.99 -3.64 -1.80
C TYR A 37 -6.79 -3.88 -3.30
N ARG A 38 -7.59 -3.24 -4.16
CA ARG A 38 -7.47 -3.34 -5.61
C ARG A 38 -6.13 -2.78 -6.09
N GLU A 39 -5.75 -1.60 -5.63
CA GLU A 39 -4.45 -0.99 -5.95
C GLU A 39 -3.29 -1.89 -5.54
N LYS A 40 -3.35 -2.45 -4.33
CA LYS A 40 -2.37 -3.41 -3.84
C LYS A 40 -2.29 -4.64 -4.73
N SER A 41 -3.42 -5.21 -5.12
CA SER A 41 -3.48 -6.41 -5.95
C SER A 41 -2.94 -6.17 -7.35
N GLU A 42 -3.24 -5.03 -7.96
CA GLU A 42 -2.70 -4.64 -9.27
C GLU A 42 -1.19 -4.42 -9.19
N ALA A 43 -0.72 -3.71 -8.18
CA ALA A 43 0.71 -3.48 -7.96
C ALA A 43 1.47 -4.79 -7.72
N LYS A 44 0.87 -5.74 -7.01
CA LYS A 44 1.45 -7.07 -6.80
C LYS A 44 1.64 -7.82 -8.12
N LYS A 45 0.66 -7.77 -9.00
CA LYS A 45 0.76 -8.42 -10.33
C LYS A 45 1.93 -7.83 -11.12
N GLU A 46 2.09 -6.52 -11.11
CA GLU A 46 3.18 -5.85 -11.81
C GLU A 46 4.54 -6.15 -11.16
N ALA A 47 4.60 -6.30 -9.84
CA ALA A 47 5.82 -6.57 -9.11
C ALA A 47 6.29 -8.03 -9.17
N ARG A 48 5.44 -8.96 -9.61
CA ARG A 48 5.84 -10.37 -9.75
C ARG A 48 7.02 -10.52 -10.68
N GLY A 49 8.03 -11.27 -10.24
CA GLY A 49 9.24 -11.50 -11.02
C GLY A 49 10.14 -10.27 -11.14
N SER A 50 9.91 -9.23 -10.35
CA SER A 50 10.71 -7.98 -10.39
C SER A 50 11.90 -7.97 -9.45
N SER A 51 12.27 -9.10 -8.82
CA SER A 51 13.48 -9.18 -8.01
C SER A 51 14.73 -8.93 -8.87
N CYS A 52 15.67 -8.17 -8.35
CA CYS A 52 16.97 -7.94 -9.00
C CYS A 52 18.07 -8.85 -8.43
N ARG A 53 17.75 -9.73 -7.50
CA ARG A 53 18.72 -10.55 -6.78
C ARG A 53 19.60 -11.38 -7.71
N ASP A 54 19.01 -11.98 -8.74
CA ASP A 54 19.70 -12.84 -9.71
C ASP A 54 20.17 -12.09 -10.96
N MET A 55 19.95 -10.78 -11.02
CA MET A 55 20.41 -9.97 -12.15
C MET A 55 21.85 -9.56 -11.97
N ILE A 56 22.62 -9.69 -13.05
CA ILE A 56 24.05 -9.33 -13.09
C ILE A 56 24.19 -7.98 -13.79
N ILE A 57 25.01 -7.09 -13.21
CA ILE A 57 25.32 -5.80 -13.82
C ILE A 57 26.40 -6.04 -14.87
N PRO A 58 26.16 -5.67 -16.16
CA PRO A 58 27.19 -5.78 -17.21
C PRO A 58 28.42 -4.90 -16.91
N GLU A 59 29.59 -5.28 -17.44
CA GLU A 59 30.81 -4.50 -17.23
C GLU A 59 30.76 -3.12 -17.89
N CYS A 60 30.19 -3.04 -19.09
CA CYS A 60 30.01 -1.79 -19.82
C CYS A 60 28.55 -1.66 -20.22
N PRO A 61 27.64 -1.40 -19.27
CA PRO A 61 26.20 -1.41 -19.57
C PRO A 61 25.80 -0.22 -20.40
N THR A 62 24.72 -0.42 -21.17
CA THR A 62 23.98 0.67 -21.81
C THR A 62 22.97 1.26 -20.82
N GLN A 63 22.51 2.48 -21.10
CA GLN A 63 21.41 3.08 -20.32
C GLN A 63 20.17 2.19 -20.31
N SER A 64 19.85 1.56 -21.44
CA SER A 64 18.71 0.65 -21.56
C SER A 64 18.83 -0.56 -20.63
N GLU A 65 20.03 -1.15 -20.53
CA GLU A 65 20.27 -2.26 -19.60
C GLU A 65 20.14 -1.83 -18.15
N CYS A 66 20.61 -0.63 -17.80
CA CYS A 66 20.44 -0.08 -16.45
C CYS A 66 18.96 0.23 -16.13
N ASN A 67 18.20 0.70 -17.10
CA ASN A 67 16.76 1.00 -16.91
C ASN A 67 15.96 -0.21 -16.46
N ALA A 68 16.37 -1.43 -16.82
CA ALA A 68 15.70 -2.64 -16.37
C ALA A 68 15.71 -2.78 -14.84
N PHE A 69 16.80 -2.36 -14.18
CA PHE A 69 16.86 -2.36 -12.71
C PHE A 69 15.94 -1.31 -12.12
N ASN A 70 15.88 -0.12 -12.71
CA ASN A 70 14.99 0.95 -12.24
C ASN A 70 13.52 0.59 -12.41
N ASP A 71 13.13 -0.03 -13.51
CA ASP A 71 11.76 -0.50 -13.74
C ASP A 71 11.32 -1.49 -12.66
N ARG A 72 12.19 -2.42 -12.31
CA ARG A 72 11.93 -3.39 -11.25
C ARG A 72 11.86 -2.73 -9.88
N TYR A 73 12.73 -1.76 -9.60
CA TYR A 73 12.70 -0.97 -8.38
C TYR A 73 11.34 -0.26 -8.21
N GLU A 74 10.88 0.42 -9.24
CA GLU A 74 9.62 1.16 -9.19
C GLU A 74 8.41 0.25 -8.97
N LYS A 75 8.37 -0.91 -9.63
CA LYS A 75 7.30 -1.89 -9.45
C LYS A 75 7.28 -2.45 -8.03
N MET A 76 8.41 -2.80 -7.49
CA MET A 76 8.52 -3.33 -6.12
C MET A 76 8.18 -2.27 -5.08
N LYS A 77 8.66 -1.04 -5.27
CA LYS A 77 8.37 0.09 -4.40
C LYS A 77 6.88 0.43 -4.41
N ARG A 78 6.26 0.48 -5.58
CA ARG A 78 4.83 0.73 -5.73
C ARG A 78 4.00 -0.30 -4.97
N PHE A 79 4.35 -1.57 -5.09
CA PHE A 79 3.66 -2.62 -4.35
C PHE A 79 3.88 -2.49 -2.84
N ALA A 80 5.09 -2.25 -2.38
CA ALA A 80 5.38 -2.06 -0.96
C ALA A 80 4.57 -0.88 -0.38
N GLU A 81 4.49 0.24 -1.09
CA GLU A 81 3.71 1.40 -0.69
C GLU A 81 2.20 1.13 -0.68
N ALA A 82 1.67 0.48 -1.72
CA ALA A 82 0.25 0.13 -1.79
C ALA A 82 -0.16 -0.84 -0.69
N ARG A 83 0.68 -1.80 -0.39
CA ARG A 83 0.49 -2.75 0.70
C ARG A 83 0.50 -2.07 2.06
N LYS A 84 1.44 -1.17 2.28
CA LYS A 84 1.54 -0.40 3.52
C LYS A 84 0.30 0.47 3.72
N ALA A 85 -0.15 1.17 2.69
CA ALA A 85 -1.36 1.99 2.76
C ALA A 85 -2.60 1.16 3.11
N TYR A 86 -2.75 -0.01 2.50
CA TYR A 86 -3.83 -0.93 2.80
C TYR A 86 -3.76 -1.45 4.24
N ASP A 87 -2.61 -1.90 4.69
CA ASP A 87 -2.43 -2.41 6.05
C ASP A 87 -2.65 -1.32 7.10
N ASP A 88 -2.12 -0.11 6.88
CA ASP A 88 -2.26 1.02 7.81
C ASP A 88 -3.72 1.46 7.97
N GLU A 89 -4.47 1.58 6.88
CA GLU A 89 -5.85 2.05 6.92
C GLU A 89 -6.86 0.95 7.29
N CYS A 90 -6.63 -0.28 6.86
CA CYS A 90 -7.63 -1.33 6.91
C CYS A 90 -7.32 -2.43 7.95
N HIS A 91 -6.09 -2.54 8.40
CA HIS A 91 -5.62 -3.58 9.32
C HIS A 91 -4.71 -3.04 10.43
N GLN A 92 -4.82 -1.77 10.77
CA GLN A 92 -4.06 -1.15 11.88
C GLN A 92 -2.53 -1.37 11.78
N GLY A 93 -1.99 -1.27 10.56
CA GLY A 93 -0.56 -1.47 10.31
C GLY A 93 -0.17 -2.92 10.00
N GLY A 94 -1.13 -3.85 10.02
CA GLY A 94 -0.90 -5.26 9.78
C GLY A 94 -0.31 -5.99 10.99
N ASP A 95 -0.30 -7.32 10.93
CA ASP A 95 0.35 -8.14 11.93
C ASP A 95 1.86 -8.23 11.68
N LYS A 96 2.58 -8.90 12.57
CA LYS A 96 4.03 -9.06 12.48
C LYS A 96 4.48 -9.73 11.17
N GLY A 97 3.75 -10.74 10.71
CA GLY A 97 4.04 -11.42 9.45
C GLY A 97 3.88 -10.49 8.25
N HIS A 98 2.84 -9.66 8.24
CA HIS A 98 2.62 -8.64 7.22
C HIS A 98 3.72 -7.58 7.21
N GLN A 99 4.15 -7.13 8.40
CA GLN A 99 5.23 -6.16 8.54
C GLN A 99 6.57 -6.72 8.03
N GLU A 100 6.87 -7.98 8.31
CA GLU A 100 8.08 -8.65 7.83
C GLU A 100 8.06 -8.82 6.30
N GLN A 101 6.90 -9.17 5.73
CA GLN A 101 6.76 -9.25 4.27
C GLN A 101 6.94 -7.88 3.61
N SER A 102 6.38 -6.82 4.18
CA SER A 102 6.56 -5.45 3.69
C SER A 102 8.03 -5.03 3.73
N LYS A 103 8.73 -5.38 4.81
CA LYS A 103 10.18 -5.16 4.93
C LYS A 103 10.94 -5.88 3.82
N GLY A 104 10.59 -7.13 3.53
CA GLY A 104 11.21 -7.90 2.46
C GLY A 104 11.03 -7.25 1.09
N TRP A 105 9.85 -6.72 0.78
CA TRP A 105 9.59 -5.99 -0.46
C TRP A 105 10.39 -4.69 -0.55
N ASN A 106 10.50 -3.95 0.55
CA ASN A 106 11.31 -2.73 0.62
C ASN A 106 12.81 -3.04 0.43
N GLU A 107 13.30 -4.11 1.04
CA GLU A 107 14.70 -4.55 0.87
C GLU A 107 14.96 -4.98 -0.58
N GLY A 108 14.03 -5.71 -1.19
CA GLY A 108 14.12 -6.09 -2.59
C GLY A 108 14.14 -4.87 -3.53
N ALA A 109 13.29 -3.89 -3.28
CA ALA A 109 13.29 -2.63 -4.03
C ALA A 109 14.63 -1.89 -3.86
N GLN A 110 15.16 -1.80 -2.65
CA GLN A 110 16.44 -1.15 -2.39
C GLN A 110 17.59 -1.88 -3.09
N ASN A 111 17.56 -3.20 -3.16
CA ASN A 111 18.54 -3.99 -3.92
C ASN A 111 18.52 -3.61 -5.41
N CYS A 112 17.34 -3.48 -6.00
CA CYS A 112 17.20 -3.03 -7.39
C CYS A 112 17.76 -1.62 -7.59
N LYS A 113 17.47 -0.71 -6.66
CA LYS A 113 17.98 0.66 -6.73
C LYS A 113 19.49 0.72 -6.63
N ASN A 114 20.07 -0.04 -5.72
CA ASN A 114 21.53 -0.11 -5.55
C ASN A 114 22.19 -0.64 -6.83
N LYS A 115 21.62 -1.66 -7.44
CA LYS A 115 22.13 -2.19 -8.72
C LYS A 115 21.95 -1.19 -9.86
N TYR A 116 20.85 -0.45 -9.88
CA TYR A 116 20.66 0.63 -10.85
C TYR A 116 21.76 1.70 -10.72
N ASP A 117 22.01 2.17 -9.51
CA ASP A 117 23.02 3.20 -9.26
C ASP A 117 24.41 2.73 -9.65
N GLU A 118 24.78 1.50 -9.33
CA GLU A 118 26.04 0.89 -9.74
C GLU A 118 26.11 0.73 -11.25
N CYS A 119 25.04 0.29 -11.88
CA CYS A 119 24.97 0.16 -13.33
C CYS A 119 25.18 1.51 -14.03
N ILE A 120 24.52 2.56 -13.57
CA ILE A 120 24.69 3.92 -14.11
C ILE A 120 26.14 4.40 -13.92
N ALA A 121 26.76 4.12 -12.79
CA ALA A 121 28.15 4.49 -12.55
C ALA A 121 29.12 3.76 -13.52
N ASN A 122 28.73 2.60 -14.03
CA ASN A 122 29.53 1.82 -14.97
C ASN A 122 29.27 2.19 -16.45
N THR A 123 28.27 3.00 -16.74
CA THR A 123 28.04 3.52 -18.11
C THR A 123 29.12 4.52 -18.45
N LYS A 124 29.60 4.45 -19.66
CA LYS A 124 30.61 5.40 -20.14
C LYS A 124 30.19 6.08 -21.42
#